data_091a05a4afa94bdc30fe63b90aff4124
#
_entry.id   091a05a4afa94bdc30fe63b90aff4124
#
_cell.length_a   1.000
_cell.length_b   1.000
_cell.length_c   1.000
_cell.angle_alpha   90.00
_cell.angle_beta   90.00
_cell.angle_gamma   90.00
#
_symmetry.space_group_name_H-M   'P 1'
#
loop_
_entity.id
_entity.type
_entity.pdbx_description
1 polymer ?
#
loop_
_entity_poly.entity_id
_entity_poly.type
_entity_poly.pdbx_seq_one_letter_code
_entity_poly.pdbx_strand_id
1 'polypeptide(L)'
;MQILFLGTGAADWPNPGPKVGKGRRFSSLLLNQTILIDCGPMTLDAIREFDVNVNLITDIVIGHGHGDHINMPVILEIAKLRQEGLPPLHLHVNKGTAAIRCKVPSECAAIIEVMPFMPGDTFNCGETVFKAYPASHPVSKDELTTHFIISLPEGKTMYYGLDGSWFPPTTWHAMQKAKFDVIVWELTCGNLDDWRLGEHSNFSMLKIWKNAFTNDGAISPNTKIFCSHMARTLCPPHDLYAREIANFGFTLAYDGLLWESK
;
A
#
# COMPACT_ATOMS: atom_id res chain seq x y z
N MET A 1 8.58 -9.86 -10.46
CA MET A 1 7.67 -9.03 -9.64
C MET A 1 6.67 -8.36 -10.54
N GLN A 2 5.38 -8.54 -10.25
CA GLN A 2 4.27 -7.87 -10.94
C GLN A 2 3.49 -7.03 -9.94
N ILE A 3 3.14 -5.80 -10.30
CA ILE A 3 2.40 -4.87 -9.45
C ILE A 3 1.24 -4.28 -10.26
N LEU A 4 0.02 -4.44 -9.75
CA LEU A 4 -1.17 -3.77 -10.28
C LEU A 4 -1.69 -2.78 -9.22
N PHE A 5 -1.74 -1.51 -9.56
CA PHE A 5 -2.34 -0.49 -8.72
C PHE A 5 -3.86 -0.49 -8.91
N LEU A 6 -4.59 -1.01 -7.94
CA LEU A 6 -6.06 -1.05 -7.96
C LEU A 6 -6.68 0.30 -7.61
N GLY A 7 -6.00 1.06 -6.75
CA GLY A 7 -6.35 2.42 -6.37
C GLY A 7 -5.11 3.20 -5.95
N THR A 8 -5.11 4.51 -6.18
CA THR A 8 -3.95 5.38 -5.98
C THR A 8 -4.28 6.71 -5.31
N GLY A 9 -5.50 6.85 -4.80
CA GLY A 9 -6.00 8.06 -4.13
C GLY A 9 -6.00 7.94 -2.61
N ALA A 10 -5.94 9.08 -1.93
CA ALA A 10 -6.15 9.24 -0.50
C ALA A 10 -7.65 9.27 -0.14
N ALA A 11 -7.98 9.41 1.14
CA ALA A 11 -9.34 9.37 1.68
C ALA A 11 -10.30 10.47 1.16
N ASP A 12 -9.79 11.54 0.53
CA ASP A 12 -10.61 12.66 0.08
C ASP A 12 -11.26 12.48 -1.32
N TRP A 13 -11.10 11.31 -1.94
CA TRP A 13 -11.79 10.96 -3.16
C TRP A 13 -13.22 10.48 -2.87
N PRO A 14 -14.19 10.75 -3.79
CA PRO A 14 -15.57 10.34 -3.57
C PRO A 14 -15.72 8.81 -3.55
N ASN A 15 -16.60 8.32 -2.66
CA ASN A 15 -17.04 6.93 -2.62
C ASN A 15 -18.56 6.90 -2.96
N PRO A 16 -19.06 6.13 -3.94
CA PRO A 16 -18.34 5.10 -4.70
C PRO A 16 -17.27 5.64 -5.63
N GLY A 17 -16.26 4.81 -5.90
CA GLY A 17 -15.11 5.15 -6.72
C GLY A 17 -15.47 5.63 -8.12
N PRO A 18 -14.64 6.46 -8.72
CA PRO A 18 -14.83 6.93 -10.08
C PRO A 18 -14.62 5.80 -11.08
N LYS A 19 -15.16 5.97 -12.29
CA LYS A 19 -14.77 5.15 -13.44
C LYS A 19 -13.33 5.48 -13.84
N VAL A 20 -12.63 4.50 -14.42
CA VAL A 20 -11.24 4.66 -14.91
C VAL A 20 -11.07 5.98 -15.67
N GLY A 21 -10.00 6.70 -15.37
CA GLY A 21 -9.65 7.98 -15.99
C GLY A 21 -10.43 9.20 -15.51
N LYS A 22 -11.39 9.06 -14.58
CA LYS A 22 -12.17 10.17 -14.03
C LYS A 22 -11.85 10.55 -12.58
N GLY A 23 -10.90 9.85 -11.97
CA GLY A 23 -10.50 10.08 -10.58
C GLY A 23 -9.64 8.95 -10.08
N ARG A 24 -9.57 8.79 -8.77
CA ARG A 24 -8.79 7.74 -8.12
C ARG A 24 -9.65 7.00 -7.11
N ARG A 25 -9.49 5.70 -7.02
CA ARG A 25 -9.96 4.90 -5.88
C ARG A 25 -8.99 5.03 -4.73
N PHE A 26 -9.45 4.73 -3.54
CA PHE A 26 -8.58 4.63 -2.36
C PHE A 26 -7.46 3.63 -2.61
N SER A 27 -6.30 3.91 -2.02
CA SER A 27 -5.07 3.17 -2.28
C SER A 27 -5.21 1.68 -2.00
N SER A 28 -4.86 0.88 -3.00
CA SER A 28 -4.83 -0.57 -2.94
C SER A 28 -3.91 -1.09 -4.04
N LEU A 29 -3.13 -2.13 -3.75
CA LEU A 29 -2.13 -2.69 -4.65
C LEU A 29 -2.21 -4.22 -4.64
N LEU A 30 -2.17 -4.84 -5.82
CA LEU A 30 -2.06 -6.29 -5.97
C LEU A 30 -0.63 -6.66 -6.41
N LEU A 31 0.05 -7.44 -5.57
CA LEU A 31 1.41 -7.92 -5.78
C LEU A 31 1.37 -9.38 -6.24
N ASN A 32 2.01 -9.67 -7.37
CA ASN A 32 2.13 -11.01 -7.96
C ASN A 32 0.81 -11.77 -8.07
N GLN A 33 -0.30 -11.06 -8.27
CA GLN A 33 -1.68 -11.58 -8.36
C GLN A 33 -2.21 -12.29 -7.09
N THR A 34 -1.40 -12.44 -6.05
CA THR A 34 -1.73 -13.27 -4.88
C THR A 34 -1.83 -12.49 -3.58
N ILE A 35 -1.17 -11.35 -3.46
CA ILE A 35 -1.11 -10.56 -2.24
C ILE A 35 -1.74 -9.18 -2.49
N LEU A 36 -2.85 -8.92 -1.83
CA LEU A 36 -3.52 -7.63 -1.86
C LEU A 36 -3.00 -6.77 -0.69
N ILE A 37 -2.44 -5.59 -0.98
CA ILE A 37 -1.98 -4.66 0.04
C ILE A 37 -2.94 -3.48 0.10
N ASP A 38 -3.54 -3.26 1.26
CA ASP A 38 -4.67 -2.40 1.57
C ASP A 38 -5.96 -2.79 0.83
N CYS A 39 -7.08 -2.75 1.54
CA CYS A 39 -8.38 -3.18 1.06
C CYS A 39 -9.50 -2.28 1.61
N GLY A 40 -9.58 -1.07 1.09
CA GLY A 40 -10.62 -0.09 1.39
C GLY A 40 -11.95 -0.35 0.66
N PRO A 41 -12.94 0.55 0.83
CA PRO A 41 -14.30 0.37 0.29
C PRO A 41 -14.38 0.23 -1.23
N MET A 42 -13.41 0.77 -1.97
CA MET A 42 -13.43 0.80 -3.44
C MET A 42 -12.67 -0.38 -4.08
N THR A 43 -12.02 -1.23 -3.28
CA THR A 43 -11.12 -2.29 -3.78
C THR A 43 -11.87 -3.36 -4.59
N LEU A 44 -13.07 -3.75 -4.16
CA LEU A 44 -13.85 -4.76 -4.90
C LEU A 44 -14.30 -4.28 -6.28
N ASP A 45 -14.62 -2.99 -6.42
CA ASP A 45 -14.95 -2.41 -7.72
C ASP A 45 -13.74 -2.39 -8.66
N ALA A 46 -12.55 -2.10 -8.12
CA ALA A 46 -11.30 -2.18 -8.88
C ALA A 46 -10.97 -3.62 -9.31
N ILE A 47 -11.14 -4.60 -8.41
CA ILE A 47 -10.98 -6.03 -8.70
C ILE A 47 -11.85 -6.45 -9.89
N ARG A 48 -13.12 -6.04 -9.91
CA ARG A 48 -14.06 -6.34 -11.00
C ARG A 48 -13.71 -5.61 -12.30
N GLU A 49 -13.31 -4.34 -12.21
CA GLU A 49 -12.99 -3.52 -13.39
C GLU A 49 -11.70 -3.96 -14.08
N PHE A 50 -10.70 -4.40 -13.32
CA PHE A 50 -9.41 -4.86 -13.86
C PHE A 50 -9.34 -6.38 -14.04
N ASP A 51 -10.49 -7.08 -13.97
CA ASP A 51 -10.62 -8.53 -14.18
C ASP A 51 -9.66 -9.36 -13.33
N VAL A 52 -9.50 -8.99 -12.06
CA VAL A 52 -8.64 -9.70 -11.12
C VAL A 52 -9.28 -11.01 -10.68
N ASN A 53 -8.56 -12.12 -10.83
CA ASN A 53 -9.02 -13.42 -10.37
C ASN A 53 -8.90 -13.54 -8.85
N VAL A 54 -10.00 -13.37 -8.13
CA VAL A 54 -10.05 -13.45 -6.66
C VAL A 54 -9.60 -14.80 -6.10
N ASN A 55 -9.67 -15.88 -6.88
CA ASN A 55 -9.23 -17.22 -6.45
C ASN A 55 -7.73 -17.31 -6.25
N LEU A 56 -6.96 -16.41 -6.87
CA LEU A 56 -5.51 -16.34 -6.71
C LEU A 56 -5.08 -15.55 -5.47
N ILE A 57 -5.96 -14.69 -4.94
CA ILE A 57 -5.64 -13.88 -3.75
C ILE A 57 -5.63 -14.80 -2.54
N THR A 58 -4.47 -14.97 -1.93
CA THR A 58 -4.25 -15.79 -0.73
C THR A 58 -4.11 -14.97 0.54
N ASP A 59 -3.60 -13.74 0.39
CA ASP A 59 -3.25 -12.88 1.51
C ASP A 59 -3.73 -11.44 1.26
N ILE A 60 -4.23 -10.80 2.30
CA ILE A 60 -4.49 -9.36 2.37
C ILE A 60 -3.62 -8.80 3.50
N VAL A 61 -2.83 -7.76 3.19
CA VAL A 61 -1.94 -7.09 4.15
C VAL A 61 -2.41 -5.66 4.33
N ILE A 62 -2.68 -5.24 5.56
CA ILE A 62 -3.18 -3.89 5.87
C ILE A 62 -2.10 -3.08 6.59
N GLY A 63 -1.78 -1.90 6.05
CA GLY A 63 -0.80 -1.00 6.63
C GLY A 63 -1.27 -0.35 7.93
N HIS A 64 -2.54 0.05 7.99
CA HIS A 64 -3.14 0.64 9.19
C HIS A 64 -4.69 0.65 9.14
N GLY A 65 -5.32 1.13 10.22
CA GLY A 65 -6.76 1.00 10.45
C GLY A 65 -7.65 2.11 9.87
N HIS A 66 -7.16 3.06 9.07
CA HIS A 66 -8.06 4.06 8.47
C HIS A 66 -9.00 3.44 7.44
N GLY A 67 -10.19 4.03 7.31
CA GLY A 67 -11.29 3.46 6.55
C GLY A 67 -11.07 3.40 5.03
N ASP A 68 -10.11 4.09 4.50
CA ASP A 68 -9.67 4.01 3.10
C ASP A 68 -8.68 2.86 2.84
N HIS A 69 -8.03 2.32 3.89
CA HIS A 69 -7.11 1.18 3.82
C HIS A 69 -7.71 -0.13 4.27
N ILE A 70 -8.76 -0.11 5.11
CA ILE A 70 -9.41 -1.35 5.57
C ILE A 70 -10.94 -1.22 5.55
N ASN A 71 -11.60 -2.18 4.90
CA ASN A 71 -13.05 -2.32 4.93
C ASN A 71 -13.45 -3.79 5.08
N MET A 72 -13.80 -4.20 6.30
CA MET A 72 -14.16 -5.60 6.58
C MET A 72 -15.30 -6.14 5.74
N PRO A 73 -16.42 -5.42 5.47
CA PRO A 73 -17.43 -5.87 4.53
C PRO A 73 -16.88 -6.24 3.16
N VAL A 74 -15.98 -5.43 2.59
CA VAL A 74 -15.33 -5.69 1.28
C VAL A 74 -14.39 -6.90 1.37
N ILE A 75 -13.61 -7.01 2.43
CA ILE A 75 -12.70 -8.15 2.66
C ILE A 75 -13.49 -9.47 2.77
N LEU A 76 -14.58 -9.46 3.53
CA LEU A 76 -15.46 -10.63 3.65
C LEU A 76 -16.14 -10.98 2.33
N GLU A 77 -16.53 -10.00 1.53
CA GLU A 77 -17.09 -10.24 0.20
C GLU A 77 -16.06 -10.86 -0.75
N ILE A 78 -14.82 -10.38 -0.74
CA ILE A 78 -13.72 -10.99 -1.51
C ILE A 78 -13.53 -12.46 -1.08
N ALA A 79 -13.51 -12.73 0.24
CA ALA A 79 -13.37 -14.10 0.75
C ALA A 79 -14.52 -15.02 0.29
N LYS A 80 -15.77 -14.51 0.27
CA LYS A 80 -16.96 -15.25 -0.19
C LYS A 80 -16.99 -15.49 -1.70
N LEU A 81 -16.38 -14.60 -2.49
CA LEU A 81 -16.30 -14.73 -3.95
C LEU A 81 -15.26 -15.77 -4.39
N ARG A 82 -14.35 -16.19 -3.52
CA ARG A 82 -13.39 -17.24 -3.81
C ARG A 82 -14.10 -18.60 -3.90
N GLN A 83 -13.58 -19.46 -4.77
CA GLN A 83 -14.11 -20.80 -5.00
C GLN A 83 -14.13 -21.59 -3.68
N GLU A 84 -15.21 -22.35 -3.47
CA GLU A 84 -15.35 -23.26 -2.34
C GLU A 84 -14.22 -24.31 -2.32
N GLY A 85 -13.71 -24.61 -1.12
CA GLY A 85 -12.60 -25.57 -0.93
C GLY A 85 -11.19 -24.99 -1.04
N LEU A 86 -11.04 -23.69 -1.38
CA LEU A 86 -9.75 -23.02 -1.27
C LEU A 86 -9.38 -22.82 0.22
N PRO A 87 -8.06 -22.77 0.55
CA PRO A 87 -7.61 -22.40 1.90
C PRO A 87 -8.19 -21.05 2.34
N PRO A 88 -8.35 -20.80 3.64
CA PRO A 88 -8.78 -19.49 4.13
C PRO A 88 -7.96 -18.35 3.57
N LEU A 89 -8.58 -17.20 3.33
CA LEU A 89 -7.90 -15.95 3.01
C LEU A 89 -7.22 -15.42 4.29
N HIS A 90 -5.90 -15.21 4.26
CA HIS A 90 -5.18 -14.66 5.40
C HIS A 90 -5.29 -13.13 5.40
N LEU A 91 -5.74 -12.57 6.52
CA LEU A 91 -5.80 -11.12 6.73
C LEU A 91 -4.71 -10.70 7.73
N HIS A 92 -3.58 -10.24 7.21
CA HIS A 92 -2.47 -9.72 8.02
C HIS A 92 -2.74 -8.27 8.38
N VAL A 93 -2.79 -7.96 9.66
CA VAL A 93 -3.19 -6.64 10.15
C VAL A 93 -2.52 -6.32 11.48
N ASN A 94 -2.25 -5.04 11.75
CA ASN A 94 -1.73 -4.62 13.04
C ASN A 94 -2.61 -5.12 14.20
N LYS A 95 -1.99 -5.57 15.28
CA LYS A 95 -2.69 -6.16 16.44
C LYS A 95 -3.78 -5.26 17.02
N GLY A 96 -3.54 -3.95 17.11
CA GLY A 96 -4.54 -2.99 17.58
C GLY A 96 -5.72 -2.89 16.61
N THR A 97 -5.44 -2.78 15.31
CA THR A 97 -6.46 -2.76 14.25
C THR A 97 -7.24 -4.07 14.21
N ALA A 98 -6.57 -5.23 14.40
CA ALA A 98 -7.24 -6.53 14.48
C ALA A 98 -8.30 -6.54 15.59
N ALA A 99 -7.93 -6.08 16.79
CA ALA A 99 -8.82 -6.07 17.95
C ALA A 99 -10.04 -5.14 17.78
N ILE A 100 -9.84 -3.98 17.12
CA ILE A 100 -10.86 -2.93 17.00
C ILE A 100 -11.76 -3.15 15.78
N ARG A 101 -11.19 -3.58 14.63
CA ARG A 101 -11.85 -3.53 13.32
C ARG A 101 -12.15 -4.88 12.70
N CYS A 102 -11.38 -5.94 13.03
CA CYS A 102 -11.46 -7.22 12.32
C CYS A 102 -12.38 -8.22 13.00
N LYS A 103 -13.67 -7.88 13.10
CA LYS A 103 -14.69 -8.85 13.55
C LYS A 103 -15.08 -9.77 12.40
N VAL A 104 -14.72 -11.04 12.52
CA VAL A 104 -15.13 -12.09 11.58
C VAL A 104 -16.40 -12.77 12.09
N PRO A 105 -17.51 -12.74 11.32
CA PRO A 105 -18.71 -13.50 11.65
C PRO A 105 -18.42 -15.00 11.68
N SER A 106 -19.11 -15.74 12.55
CA SER A 106 -18.90 -17.19 12.73
C SER A 106 -19.04 -17.99 11.44
N GLU A 107 -19.96 -17.59 10.57
CA GLU A 107 -20.19 -18.20 9.25
C GLU A 107 -19.05 -17.95 8.26
N CYS A 108 -18.18 -16.99 8.51
CA CYS A 108 -17.01 -16.69 7.69
C CYS A 108 -15.70 -17.24 8.26
N ALA A 109 -15.73 -17.83 9.47
CA ALA A 109 -14.51 -18.30 10.15
C ALA A 109 -13.74 -19.39 9.38
N ALA A 110 -14.41 -20.13 8.49
CA ALA A 110 -13.77 -21.15 7.67
C ALA A 110 -13.10 -20.60 6.39
N ILE A 111 -13.42 -19.36 5.99
CA ILE A 111 -12.94 -18.78 4.71
C ILE A 111 -11.99 -17.59 4.89
N ILE A 112 -11.79 -17.11 6.12
CA ILE A 112 -10.85 -16.04 6.44
C ILE A 112 -10.19 -16.27 7.80
N GLU A 113 -8.89 -16.01 7.87
CA GLU A 113 -8.09 -16.09 9.10
C GLU A 113 -7.40 -14.75 9.35
N VAL A 114 -7.58 -14.18 10.54
CA VAL A 114 -6.92 -12.93 10.92
C VAL A 114 -5.56 -13.24 11.53
N MET A 115 -4.50 -12.68 10.96
CA MET A 115 -3.09 -12.87 11.30
C MET A 115 -2.52 -11.57 11.88
N PRO A 116 -2.61 -11.33 13.20
CA PRO A 116 -2.14 -10.09 13.80
C PRO A 116 -0.60 -10.01 13.81
N PHE A 117 -0.07 -8.83 13.49
CA PHE A 117 1.37 -8.52 13.63
C PHE A 117 1.60 -7.19 14.37
N MET A 118 2.86 -6.90 14.70
CA MET A 118 3.33 -5.63 15.25
C MET A 118 4.49 -5.07 14.42
N PRO A 119 4.72 -3.74 14.42
CA PRO A 119 5.98 -3.19 13.91
C PRO A 119 7.19 -3.85 14.58
N GLY A 120 8.13 -4.31 13.77
CA GLY A 120 9.27 -5.13 14.18
C GLY A 120 9.13 -6.62 13.84
N ASP A 121 7.91 -7.09 13.62
CA ASP A 121 7.67 -8.48 13.23
C ASP A 121 8.05 -8.76 11.77
N THR A 122 8.30 -10.05 11.51
CA THR A 122 8.44 -10.60 10.16
C THR A 122 7.41 -11.70 9.98
N PHE A 123 6.68 -11.70 8.87
CA PHE A 123 5.70 -12.72 8.53
C PHE A 123 5.76 -13.05 7.04
N ASN A 124 5.15 -14.14 6.65
CA ASN A 124 5.16 -14.64 5.29
C ASN A 124 3.76 -14.61 4.67
N CYS A 125 3.70 -14.22 3.40
CA CYS A 125 2.58 -14.45 2.50
C CYS A 125 3.06 -15.41 1.41
N GLY A 126 2.78 -16.70 1.56
CA GLY A 126 3.43 -17.74 0.79
C GLY A 126 4.96 -17.69 0.97
N GLU A 127 5.72 -17.59 -0.13
CA GLU A 127 7.18 -17.45 -0.11
C GLU A 127 7.66 -15.98 0.00
N THR A 128 6.75 -15.01 -0.07
CA THR A 128 7.08 -13.60 0.07
C THR A 128 7.18 -13.22 1.54
N VAL A 129 8.28 -12.56 1.92
CA VAL A 129 8.58 -12.18 3.30
C VAL A 129 8.28 -10.70 3.50
N PHE A 130 7.42 -10.39 4.45
CA PHE A 130 7.11 -9.04 4.90
C PHE A 130 7.83 -8.73 6.21
N LYS A 131 8.55 -7.64 6.26
CA LYS A 131 9.09 -7.08 7.49
C LYS A 131 8.42 -5.75 7.79
N ALA A 132 7.74 -5.70 8.94
CA ALA A 132 6.93 -4.59 9.37
C ALA A 132 7.76 -3.52 10.09
N TYR A 133 7.58 -2.25 9.73
CA TYR A 133 8.26 -1.11 10.34
C TYR A 133 7.27 -0.03 10.76
N PRO A 134 7.52 0.70 11.86
CA PRO A 134 6.63 1.78 12.28
C PRO A 134 6.66 2.93 11.27
N ALA A 135 5.52 3.59 11.09
CA ALA A 135 5.35 4.81 10.29
C ALA A 135 4.90 5.98 11.16
N SER A 136 5.15 7.21 10.71
CA SER A 136 4.74 8.44 11.38
C SER A 136 3.38 8.89 10.85
N HIS A 137 2.33 8.16 11.21
CA HIS A 137 0.95 8.48 10.86
C HIS A 137 0.02 8.02 11.98
N PRO A 138 -0.77 8.93 12.61
CA PRO A 138 -1.62 8.59 13.72
C PRO A 138 -2.93 7.93 13.23
N VAL A 139 -3.37 6.89 13.92
CA VAL A 139 -4.70 6.27 13.72
C VAL A 139 -5.53 6.45 15.00
N SER A 140 -5.20 5.69 16.03
CA SER A 140 -5.75 5.81 17.38
C SER A 140 -4.66 5.43 18.38
N LYS A 141 -4.92 5.61 19.68
CA LYS A 141 -3.93 5.29 20.71
C LYS A 141 -3.51 3.81 20.74
N ASP A 142 -4.36 2.92 20.23
CA ASP A 142 -4.17 1.48 20.27
C ASP A 142 -3.85 0.87 18.90
N GLU A 143 -3.84 1.69 17.84
CA GLU A 143 -3.52 1.29 16.47
C GLU A 143 -2.21 1.95 16.02
N LEU A 144 -1.41 1.22 15.25
CA LEU A 144 -0.16 1.71 14.69
C LEU A 144 -0.20 1.68 13.17
N THR A 145 0.45 2.63 12.52
CA THR A 145 0.69 2.60 11.09
C THR A 145 2.01 1.88 10.81
N THR A 146 2.00 1.06 9.77
CA THR A 146 3.09 0.16 9.43
C THR A 146 3.46 0.29 7.96
N HIS A 147 4.75 0.46 7.69
CA HIS A 147 5.35 0.32 6.37
C HIS A 147 6.05 -1.03 6.26
N PHE A 148 6.29 -1.50 5.04
CA PHE A 148 6.83 -2.83 4.80
C PHE A 148 8.08 -2.80 3.92
N ILE A 149 9.10 -3.57 4.30
CA ILE A 149 10.14 -4.06 3.39
C ILE A 149 9.73 -5.48 3.01
N ILE A 150 9.56 -5.71 1.72
CA ILE A 150 9.00 -6.95 1.16
C ILE A 150 10.09 -7.62 0.34
N SER A 151 10.46 -8.84 0.71
CA SER A 151 11.43 -9.66 -0.01
C SER A 151 10.69 -10.76 -0.78
N LEU A 152 10.86 -10.79 -2.10
CA LEU A 152 10.20 -11.73 -2.98
C LEU A 152 11.10 -12.94 -3.29
N PRO A 153 10.50 -14.10 -3.62
CA PRO A 153 11.26 -15.35 -3.89
C PRO A 153 12.31 -15.21 -4.99
N GLU A 154 12.05 -14.38 -6.01
CA GLU A 154 12.98 -14.10 -7.11
C GLU A 154 14.16 -13.18 -6.73
N GLY A 155 14.36 -12.89 -5.45
CA GLY A 155 15.46 -12.05 -4.94
C GLY A 155 15.23 -10.54 -5.10
N LYS A 156 14.03 -10.11 -5.47
CA LYS A 156 13.63 -8.70 -5.56
C LYS A 156 13.20 -8.16 -4.21
N THR A 157 13.47 -6.89 -3.98
CA THR A 157 13.05 -6.19 -2.74
C THR A 157 12.21 -4.97 -3.07
N MET A 158 11.07 -4.88 -2.41
CA MET A 158 10.14 -3.75 -2.54
C MET A 158 9.99 -3.06 -1.18
N TYR A 159 9.87 -1.73 -1.19
CA TYR A 159 9.34 -0.96 -0.08
C TYR A 159 7.92 -0.50 -0.38
N TYR A 160 7.01 -0.71 0.57
CA TYR A 160 5.66 -0.19 0.53
C TYR A 160 5.42 0.66 1.77
N GLY A 161 5.22 1.96 1.56
CA GLY A 161 5.01 2.93 2.62
C GLY A 161 3.97 3.95 2.22
N LEU A 162 2.71 3.66 2.55
CA LEU A 162 1.60 4.60 2.42
C LEU A 162 1.19 5.07 3.82
N ASP A 163 0.77 6.32 3.88
CA ASP A 163 0.45 7.08 5.07
C ASP A 163 1.62 7.17 6.05
N GLY A 164 2.37 8.22 5.86
CA GLY A 164 3.50 8.52 6.72
C GLY A 164 4.24 9.79 6.31
N SER A 165 4.60 10.54 7.31
CA SER A 165 5.50 11.68 7.22
C SER A 165 6.96 11.20 7.28
N TRP A 166 7.84 11.94 7.97
CA TRP A 166 9.23 11.55 8.21
C TRP A 166 9.34 10.19 8.88
N PHE A 167 10.22 9.34 8.35
CA PHE A 167 10.40 7.99 8.87
C PHE A 167 10.89 8.00 10.32
N PRO A 168 10.32 7.17 11.21
CA PRO A 168 10.91 6.88 12.50
C PRO A 168 12.36 6.37 12.34
N PRO A 169 13.27 6.61 13.30
CA PRO A 169 14.69 6.22 13.20
C PRO A 169 14.91 4.75 12.84
N THR A 170 14.10 3.85 13.38
CA THR A 170 14.18 2.41 13.08
C THR A 170 13.87 2.11 11.62
N THR A 171 12.85 2.74 11.05
CA THR A 171 12.47 2.59 9.64
C THR A 171 13.50 3.22 8.73
N TRP A 172 13.99 4.42 9.06
CA TRP A 172 15.06 5.09 8.32
C TRP A 172 16.31 4.21 8.21
N HIS A 173 16.80 3.69 9.34
CA HIS A 173 17.97 2.81 9.36
C HIS A 173 17.76 1.49 8.62
N ALA A 174 16.54 0.95 8.64
CA ALA A 174 16.25 -0.26 7.88
C ALA A 174 16.30 0.01 6.36
N MET A 175 15.76 1.14 5.92
CA MET A 175 15.80 1.56 4.51
C MET A 175 17.23 1.81 4.04
N GLN A 176 18.09 2.46 4.84
CA GLN A 176 19.51 2.70 4.51
C GLN A 176 20.29 1.40 4.25
N LYS A 177 19.92 0.31 4.92
CA LYS A 177 20.62 -1.00 4.82
C LYS A 177 20.07 -1.90 3.71
N ALA A 178 18.90 -1.60 3.18
CA ALA A 178 18.27 -2.38 2.14
C ALA A 178 18.80 -1.97 0.74
N LYS A 179 18.51 -2.80 -0.26
CA LYS A 179 18.67 -2.45 -1.69
C LYS A 179 17.34 -2.70 -2.36
N PHE A 180 16.74 -1.65 -2.90
CA PHE A 180 15.40 -1.73 -3.45
C PHE A 180 15.39 -1.85 -4.96
N ASP A 181 14.58 -2.77 -5.48
CA ASP A 181 14.17 -2.82 -6.88
C ASP A 181 12.98 -1.89 -7.13
N VAL A 182 12.05 -1.85 -6.16
CA VAL A 182 10.84 -1.02 -6.23
C VAL A 182 10.59 -0.32 -4.90
N ILE A 183 10.14 0.92 -5.00
CA ILE A 183 9.64 1.71 -3.87
C ILE A 183 8.26 2.26 -4.24
N VAL A 184 7.30 2.10 -3.35
CA VAL A 184 6.00 2.78 -3.39
C VAL A 184 5.92 3.72 -2.20
N TRP A 185 5.94 5.02 -2.47
CA TRP A 185 5.78 6.08 -1.48
C TRP A 185 4.45 6.80 -1.66
N GLU A 186 3.88 7.28 -0.57
CA GLU A 186 2.77 8.22 -0.63
C GLU A 186 3.22 9.59 -1.16
N LEU A 187 2.29 10.32 -1.78
CA LEU A 187 2.48 11.70 -2.24
C LEU A 187 1.19 12.51 -2.00
N THR A 188 0.67 12.41 -0.79
CA THR A 188 -0.64 12.96 -0.41
C THR A 188 -0.73 14.46 -0.58
N CYS A 189 0.32 15.20 -0.15
CA CYS A 189 0.32 16.66 -0.17
C CYS A 189 0.79 17.26 -1.50
N GLY A 190 1.10 16.45 -2.52
CA GLY A 190 1.55 16.97 -3.81
C GLY A 190 2.77 17.89 -3.68
N ASN A 191 2.68 19.12 -4.19
CA ASN A 191 3.72 20.15 -4.07
C ASN A 191 3.51 21.12 -2.89
N LEU A 192 2.48 20.89 -2.07
CA LEU A 192 2.08 21.86 -1.04
C LEU A 192 2.79 21.61 0.29
N ASP A 193 3.17 22.71 0.94
CA ASP A 193 3.51 22.74 2.34
C ASP A 193 2.21 22.96 3.13
N ASP A 194 1.69 21.89 3.73
CA ASP A 194 0.41 21.83 4.43
C ASP A 194 0.61 21.28 5.85
N TRP A 195 -0.31 21.55 6.76
CA TRP A 195 -0.23 21.03 8.12
C TRP A 195 -0.19 19.50 8.19
N ARG A 196 -0.76 18.84 7.18
CA ARG A 196 -0.73 17.38 7.03
C ARG A 196 0.68 16.80 6.83
N LEU A 197 1.72 17.62 6.60
CA LEU A 197 3.12 17.15 6.61
C LEU A 197 3.56 16.58 7.97
N GLY A 198 2.78 16.76 9.02
CA GLY A 198 2.95 16.04 10.30
C GLY A 198 2.62 14.54 10.21
N GLU A 199 1.82 14.11 9.23
CA GLU A 199 1.28 12.75 9.07
C GLU A 199 1.37 12.21 7.64
N HIS A 200 1.67 13.06 6.65
CA HIS A 200 1.81 12.73 5.24
C HIS A 200 3.04 13.38 4.62
N SER A 201 3.32 13.08 3.35
CA SER A 201 4.47 13.61 2.64
C SER A 201 4.07 14.49 1.44
N ASN A 202 5.01 15.37 1.06
CA ASN A 202 4.97 16.12 -0.19
C ASN A 202 6.17 15.79 -1.08
N PHE A 203 6.19 16.33 -2.29
CA PHE A 203 7.22 16.02 -3.27
C PHE A 203 8.62 16.51 -2.85
N SER A 204 8.71 17.58 -2.06
CA SER A 204 9.99 18.06 -1.52
C SER A 204 10.60 17.05 -0.55
N MET A 205 9.79 16.42 0.31
CA MET A 205 10.25 15.35 1.20
C MET A 205 10.71 14.11 0.41
N LEU A 206 9.96 13.70 -0.61
CA LEU A 206 10.32 12.55 -1.45
C LEU A 206 11.68 12.77 -2.16
N LYS A 207 11.95 13.97 -2.63
CA LYS A 207 13.26 14.32 -3.23
C LYS A 207 14.40 14.20 -2.22
N ILE A 208 14.17 14.64 -0.98
CA ILE A 208 15.17 14.53 0.12
C ILE A 208 15.42 13.04 0.42
N TRP A 209 14.37 12.24 0.58
CA TRP A 209 14.50 10.80 0.85
C TRP A 209 15.23 10.07 -0.27
N LYS A 210 14.85 10.34 -1.52
CA LYS A 210 15.52 9.74 -2.68
C LYS A 210 17.03 10.05 -2.68
N ASN A 211 17.40 11.30 -2.47
CA ASN A 211 18.81 11.70 -2.42
C ASN A 211 19.56 11.01 -1.28
N ALA A 212 19.00 10.99 -0.07
CA ALA A 212 19.61 10.33 1.08
C ALA A 212 19.82 8.83 0.82
N PHE A 213 18.78 8.10 0.42
CA PHE A 213 18.86 6.66 0.18
C PHE A 213 19.67 6.30 -1.08
N THR A 214 19.81 7.22 -2.06
CA THR A 214 20.75 7.04 -3.17
C THR A 214 22.19 7.14 -2.68
N ASN A 215 22.51 8.11 -1.82
CA ASN A 215 23.84 8.26 -1.24
C ASN A 215 24.24 7.06 -0.36
N ASP A 216 23.26 6.45 0.33
CA ASP A 216 23.47 5.24 1.13
C ASP A 216 23.53 3.95 0.27
N GLY A 217 23.26 4.03 -1.03
CA GLY A 217 23.27 2.89 -1.95
C GLY A 217 22.04 1.99 -1.85
N ALA A 218 21.00 2.42 -1.13
CA ALA A 218 19.70 1.72 -1.03
C ALA A 218 18.85 1.89 -2.30
N ILE A 219 18.97 3.05 -2.95
CA ILE A 219 18.38 3.38 -4.26
C ILE A 219 19.47 3.42 -5.32
N SER A 220 19.28 2.70 -6.40
CA SER A 220 20.14 2.66 -7.56
C SER A 220 19.45 3.30 -8.78
N PRO A 221 20.17 3.56 -9.90
CA PRO A 221 19.53 4.01 -11.14
C PRO A 221 18.46 3.06 -11.69
N ASN A 222 18.50 1.78 -11.29
CA ASN A 222 17.54 0.76 -11.70
C ASN A 222 16.32 0.66 -10.78
N THR A 223 16.35 1.30 -9.61
CA THR A 223 15.24 1.30 -8.66
C THR A 223 14.05 2.05 -9.23
N LYS A 224 12.91 1.38 -9.34
CA LYS A 224 11.65 2.00 -9.76
C LYS A 224 10.95 2.64 -8.57
N ILE A 225 10.63 3.93 -8.66
CA ILE A 225 9.95 4.66 -7.58
C ILE A 225 8.57 5.09 -8.07
N PHE A 226 7.53 4.58 -7.42
CA PHE A 226 6.13 4.96 -7.65
C PHE A 226 5.67 5.91 -6.54
N CYS A 227 4.91 6.92 -6.94
CA CYS A 227 4.16 7.79 -6.04
C CYS A 227 2.68 7.42 -6.12
N SER A 228 2.07 7.16 -4.97
CA SER A 228 0.66 6.78 -4.81
C SER A 228 0.00 7.62 -3.71
N HIS A 229 -1.24 7.30 -3.33
CA HIS A 229 -1.98 7.94 -2.24
C HIS A 229 -2.14 9.45 -2.42
N MET A 230 -2.50 9.90 -3.63
CA MET A 230 -2.66 11.32 -3.94
C MET A 230 -3.98 11.86 -3.44
N ALA A 231 -3.94 12.96 -2.68
CA ALA A 231 -5.14 13.68 -2.30
C ALA A 231 -5.73 14.44 -3.49
N ARG A 232 -7.06 14.39 -3.64
CA ARG A 232 -7.79 15.08 -4.69
C ARG A 232 -7.66 16.60 -4.59
N THR A 233 -7.62 17.11 -3.37
CA THR A 233 -7.63 18.54 -3.09
C THR A 233 -6.25 19.19 -3.04
N LEU A 234 -5.17 18.38 -2.94
CA LEU A 234 -3.81 18.88 -2.75
C LEU A 234 -2.88 18.64 -3.93
N CYS A 235 -3.19 17.62 -4.74
CA CYS A 235 -2.32 17.27 -5.86
C CYS A 235 -2.75 17.96 -7.15
N PRO A 236 -1.80 18.37 -8.00
CA PRO A 236 -2.09 18.85 -9.35
C PRO A 236 -2.80 17.80 -10.21
N PRO A 237 -3.43 18.18 -11.33
CA PRO A 237 -3.98 17.23 -12.30
C PRO A 237 -2.94 16.20 -12.73
N HIS A 238 -3.37 14.94 -12.88
CA HIS A 238 -2.47 13.79 -13.11
C HIS A 238 -1.45 14.00 -14.23
N ASP A 239 -1.91 14.39 -15.42
CA ASP A 239 -1.05 14.49 -16.62
C ASP A 239 0.04 15.57 -16.50
N LEU A 240 -0.25 16.63 -15.78
CA LEU A 240 0.72 17.68 -15.50
C LEU A 240 1.74 17.21 -14.48
N TYR A 241 1.24 16.62 -13.39
CA TYR A 241 2.07 16.21 -12.27
C TYR A 241 2.95 15.01 -12.59
N ALA A 242 2.44 14.06 -13.36
CA ALA A 242 3.22 12.91 -13.83
C ALA A 242 4.45 13.35 -14.66
N ARG A 243 4.30 14.35 -15.54
CA ARG A 243 5.43 14.91 -16.32
C ARG A 243 6.42 15.65 -15.42
N GLU A 244 5.92 16.40 -14.45
CA GLU A 244 6.79 17.15 -13.53
C GLU A 244 7.68 16.19 -12.74
N ILE A 245 7.10 15.20 -12.04
CA ILE A 245 7.85 14.31 -11.16
C ILE A 245 8.75 13.31 -11.93
N ALA A 246 8.40 13.00 -13.20
CA ALA A 246 9.21 12.13 -14.05
C ALA A 246 10.61 12.70 -14.30
N ASN A 247 10.78 14.02 -14.36
CA ASN A 247 12.10 14.68 -14.50
C ASN A 247 13.04 14.39 -13.33
N PHE A 248 12.49 13.93 -12.21
CA PHE A 248 13.24 13.56 -11.01
C PHE A 248 13.34 12.04 -10.82
N GLY A 249 12.89 11.25 -11.80
CA GLY A 249 12.93 9.78 -11.77
C GLY A 249 11.86 9.15 -10.88
N PHE A 250 10.72 9.81 -10.69
CA PHE A 250 9.53 9.27 -10.06
C PHE A 250 8.46 8.92 -11.11
N THR A 251 7.61 7.99 -10.78
CA THR A 251 6.44 7.62 -11.60
C THR A 251 5.17 7.85 -10.78
N LEU A 252 4.28 8.72 -11.26
CA LEU A 252 2.98 8.89 -10.65
C LEU A 252 2.09 7.70 -11.01
N ALA A 253 1.70 6.91 -10.01
CA ALA A 253 0.81 5.78 -10.21
C ALA A 253 -0.63 6.26 -10.54
N TYR A 254 -1.39 5.42 -11.22
CA TYR A 254 -2.80 5.61 -11.54
C TYR A 254 -3.54 4.27 -11.44
N ASP A 255 -4.84 4.32 -11.25
CA ASP A 255 -5.68 3.13 -11.13
C ASP A 255 -5.64 2.30 -12.43
N GLY A 256 -5.30 1.04 -12.31
CA GLY A 256 -5.09 0.12 -13.43
C GLY A 256 -3.66 0.10 -13.98
N LEU A 257 -2.71 0.85 -13.40
CA LEU A 257 -1.31 0.73 -13.78
C LEU A 257 -0.78 -0.67 -13.44
N LEU A 258 -0.50 -1.44 -14.47
CA LEU A 258 0.20 -2.72 -14.37
C LEU A 258 1.67 -2.51 -14.70
N TRP A 259 2.55 -2.91 -13.80
CA TRP A 259 4.00 -2.88 -13.98
C TRP A 259 4.62 -4.24 -13.68
N GLU A 260 5.55 -4.64 -14.53
CA GLU A 260 6.31 -5.88 -14.37
C GLU A 260 7.81 -5.60 -14.41
N SER A 261 8.54 -6.17 -13.44
CA SER A 261 9.99 -6.17 -13.52
C SER A 261 10.45 -7.15 -14.60
N LYS A 262 11.33 -6.66 -15.45
CA LYS A 262 12.07 -7.55 -16.36
C LYS A 262 13.03 -8.44 -15.59
#